data_fbb550ef187db4afeaf9c4f5311ea525
#
_entry.id   fbb550ef187db4afeaf9c4f5311ea525
#
_cell.length_a   1.000
_cell.length_b   1.000
_cell.length_c   1.000
_cell.angle_alpha   90.00
_cell.angle_beta   90.00
_cell.angle_gamma   90.00
#
_symmetry.space_group_name_H-M   'P 1'
#
loop_
_entity.id
_entity.type
_entity.pdbx_description
1 polymer ?
#
loop_
_entity_poly.entity_id
_entity_poly.type
_entity_poly.pdbx_seq_one_letter_code
_entity_poly.pdbx_strand_id
1 'polypeptide(L)' 'MKLTVDPEADALYLTLKGGKVSRTEELADSLIVDLDETGALLGIEVLWLSYRVAPEALANLNIELPLGKK' A
#
# COMPACT_ATOMS: atom_id res chain seq x y z
N MET A 1 -10.25 -2.52 2.98
CA MET A 1 -9.01 -1.81 2.61
C MET A 1 -8.60 -0.93 3.77
N LYS A 2 -7.34 -0.92 4.09
CA LYS A 2 -6.86 -0.21 5.28
C LYS A 2 -5.52 0.43 4.98
N LEU A 3 -5.41 1.72 5.26
CA LEU A 3 -4.16 2.45 5.07
C LEU A 3 -3.58 2.78 6.43
N THR A 4 -2.33 2.38 6.64
CA THR A 4 -1.63 2.59 7.90
C THR A 4 -0.34 3.36 7.63
N VAL A 5 -0.10 4.41 8.39
CA VAL A 5 1.16 5.14 8.32
C VAL A 5 1.86 4.98 9.66
N ASP A 6 3.11 4.54 9.62
CA ASP A 6 3.94 4.36 10.80
C ASP A 6 5.04 5.41 10.76
N PRO A 7 4.91 6.49 11.56
CA PRO A 7 5.91 7.56 11.52
C PRO A 7 7.28 7.14 12.02
N GLU A 8 7.34 6.18 12.94
CA GLU A 8 8.63 5.73 13.45
C GLU A 8 9.39 4.94 12.42
N ALA A 9 8.70 4.07 11.71
CA ALA A 9 9.31 3.27 10.66
C ALA A 9 9.44 4.03 9.35
N ASP A 10 8.80 5.21 9.26
CA ASP A 10 8.76 6.01 8.04
C ASP A 10 8.22 5.17 6.89
N ALA A 11 7.08 4.54 7.14
CA ALA A 11 6.50 3.59 6.21
C ALA A 11 4.99 3.74 6.13
N LEU A 12 4.46 3.35 4.99
CA LEU A 12 3.03 3.30 4.74
C LEU A 12 2.68 1.90 4.28
N TYR A 13 1.58 1.36 4.78
CA TYR A 13 1.11 0.06 4.34
C TYR A 13 -0.37 0.14 3.96
N LEU A 14 -0.68 -0.30 2.75
CA LEU A 14 -2.05 -0.37 2.27
C LEU A 14 -2.45 -1.83 2.20
N THR A 15 -3.40 -2.22 3.08
CA THR A 15 -3.96 -3.56 3.06
C THR A 15 -5.13 -3.56 2.10
N LEU A 16 -5.03 -4.33 1.02
CA LEU A 16 -6.07 -4.38 0.00
C LEU A 16 -7.11 -5.43 0.32
N LYS A 17 -6.66 -6.59 0.82
CA LYS A 17 -7.59 -7.62 1.29
C LYS A 17 -6.84 -8.50 2.27
N GLY A 18 -7.60 -9.21 3.11
CA GLY A 18 -7.01 -10.18 4.02
C GLY A 18 -6.59 -11.43 3.29
N GLY A 19 -5.73 -12.20 3.94
CA GLY A 19 -5.27 -13.44 3.35
C GLY A 19 -3.89 -13.77 3.86
N LYS A 20 -3.39 -14.91 3.39
CA LYS A 20 -2.08 -15.39 3.79
C LYS A 20 -1.07 -15.01 2.72
N VAL A 21 -0.02 -14.31 3.14
CA VAL A 21 1.04 -13.91 2.22
C VAL A 21 1.81 -15.14 1.77
N SER A 22 1.85 -15.36 0.47
CA SER A 22 2.61 -16.46 -0.12
C SER A 22 3.98 -15.97 -0.56
N ARG A 23 4.06 -14.76 -1.08
CA ARG A 23 5.36 -14.21 -1.43
C ARG A 23 5.31 -12.69 -1.37
N THR A 24 6.48 -12.12 -1.17
CA THR A 24 6.68 -10.68 -1.08
C THR A 24 7.68 -10.30 -2.16
N GLU A 25 7.37 -9.27 -2.93
CA GLU A 25 8.23 -8.84 -4.03
C GLU A 25 8.52 -7.36 -3.91
N GLU A 26 9.76 -7.00 -4.14
CA GLU A 26 10.19 -5.62 -4.22
C GLU A 26 10.10 -5.19 -5.67
N LEU A 27 9.14 -4.32 -5.99
CA LEU A 27 8.93 -3.87 -7.36
C LEU A 27 9.89 -2.77 -7.75
N ALA A 28 10.26 -1.96 -6.79
CA ALA A 28 11.20 -0.87 -6.97
C ALA A 28 11.80 -0.60 -5.61
N ASP A 29 12.82 0.24 -5.58
CA ASP A 29 13.41 0.63 -4.32
C ASP A 29 12.33 1.21 -3.42
N SER A 30 12.19 0.66 -2.23
CA SER A 30 11.21 1.10 -1.22
C SER A 30 9.76 0.78 -1.56
N LEU A 31 9.48 0.02 -2.60
CA LEU A 31 8.10 -0.33 -2.98
C LEU A 31 7.97 -1.83 -3.00
N ILE A 32 7.19 -2.36 -2.06
CA ILE A 32 7.09 -3.79 -1.80
C ILE A 32 5.64 -4.20 -1.87
N VAL A 33 5.36 -5.37 -2.44
CA VAL A 33 4.00 -5.90 -2.51
C VAL A 33 3.95 -7.29 -1.91
N ASP A 34 2.83 -7.59 -1.26
CA ASP A 34 2.53 -8.91 -0.72
C ASP A 34 1.47 -9.57 -1.59
N LEU A 35 1.71 -10.83 -1.94
CA LEU A 35 0.84 -11.59 -2.85
C LEU A 35 0.43 -12.89 -2.19
N ASP A 36 -0.75 -13.38 -2.52
CA ASP A 36 -1.17 -14.70 -2.06
C ASP A 36 -0.73 -15.75 -3.09
N GLU A 37 -1.10 -17.01 -2.85
CA GLU A 37 -0.64 -18.10 -3.69
C GLU A 37 -1.21 -18.05 -5.10
N THR A 38 -2.30 -17.33 -5.30
CA THR A 38 -2.89 -17.17 -6.63
C THR A 38 -2.31 -15.99 -7.39
N GLY A 39 -1.44 -15.21 -6.73
CA GLY A 39 -0.90 -14.00 -7.32
C GLY A 39 -1.74 -12.77 -7.07
N ALA A 40 -2.80 -12.89 -6.26
CA ALA A 40 -3.62 -11.74 -5.92
C ALA A 40 -2.86 -10.83 -4.97
N LEU A 41 -3.06 -9.54 -5.13
CA LEU A 41 -2.38 -8.51 -4.36
C LEU A 41 -3.07 -8.34 -3.02
N LEU A 42 -2.32 -8.56 -1.95
CA LEU A 42 -2.84 -8.42 -0.59
C LEU A 42 -2.52 -7.07 0.02
N GLY A 43 -1.35 -6.55 -0.27
CA GLY A 43 -0.93 -5.29 0.32
C GLY A 43 0.23 -4.66 -0.41
N ILE A 44 0.41 -3.39 -0.14
CA ILE A 44 1.49 -2.59 -0.72
C ILE A 44 2.17 -1.84 0.41
N GLU A 45 3.50 -1.88 0.43
CA GLU A 45 4.28 -1.17 1.44
C GLU A 45 5.21 -0.17 0.77
N VAL A 46 5.25 1.05 1.29
CA VAL A 46 6.16 2.09 0.84
C VAL A 46 7.08 2.43 2.02
N LEU A 47 8.38 2.21 1.84
CA LEU A 47 9.38 2.55 2.84
C LEU A 47 9.98 3.92 2.50
N TRP A 48 10.67 4.51 3.47
CA TRP A 48 11.27 5.83 3.29
C TRP A 48 10.23 6.84 2.84
N LEU A 49 9.08 6.80 3.51
CA LEU A 49 7.90 7.53 3.09
C LEU A 49 8.16 9.02 2.99
N SER A 50 8.91 9.58 3.93
CA SER A 50 9.18 11.02 3.97
C SER A 50 9.96 11.51 2.76
N TYR A 51 10.67 10.60 2.09
CA TYR A 51 11.38 10.95 0.86
C TYR A 51 10.56 10.75 -0.39
N ARG A 52 9.41 10.09 -0.26
CA ARG A 52 8.57 9.74 -1.40
C ARG A 52 7.32 10.59 -1.49
N VAL A 53 6.78 10.96 -0.34
CA VAL A 53 5.48 11.63 -0.26
C VAL A 53 5.60 12.81 0.68
N ALA A 54 5.17 13.97 0.23
CA ALA A 54 5.15 15.14 1.10
C ALA A 54 4.15 14.91 2.22
N PRO A 55 4.46 15.33 3.46
CA PRO A 55 3.54 15.09 4.58
C PRO A 55 2.15 15.66 4.35
N GLU A 56 2.06 16.78 3.65
CA GLU A 56 0.78 17.42 3.37
C GLU A 56 -0.12 16.52 2.52
N ALA A 57 0.49 15.71 1.65
CA ALA A 57 -0.29 14.82 0.79
C ALA A 57 -0.97 13.72 1.59
N LEU A 58 -0.43 13.39 2.77
CA LEU A 58 -1.02 12.35 3.61
C LEU A 58 -2.17 12.87 4.47
N ALA A 59 -2.37 14.18 4.50
CA ALA A 59 -3.45 14.78 5.30
C ALA A 59 -4.81 14.55 4.67
N ASN A 60 -4.85 14.25 3.38
CA ASN A 60 -6.10 14.04 2.67
C ASN A 60 -6.00 12.79 1.82
N LEU A 61 -7.05 11.96 1.90
CA LEU A 61 -7.15 10.78 1.07
C LEU A 61 -8.48 10.84 0.35
N ASN A 62 -8.44 10.83 -0.97
CA ASN A 62 -9.64 10.86 -1.78
C ASN A 62 -9.69 9.61 -2.64
N ILE A 63 -10.75 8.83 -2.49
CA ILE A 63 -10.95 7.62 -3.27
C ILE A 63 -12.14 7.83 -4.17
N GLU A 64 -11.91 7.78 -5.48
CA GLU A 64 -12.97 7.95 -6.45
C GLU A 64 -13.24 6.62 -7.10
N LEU A 65 -14.48 6.18 -6.98
CA LEU A 65 -14.87 4.86 -7.45
C LEU A 65 -16.07 5.02 -8.37
N PRO A 66 -15.88 4.97 -9.68
CA PRO A 66 -16.98 5.19 -10.62
C PRO A 66 -17.89 3.96 -10.68
N LEU A 67 -18.64 3.75 -9.61
CA LEU A 67 -19.54 2.60 -9.52
C LEU A 67 -20.63 2.72 -10.57
N GLY A 68 -21.00 1.57 -11.12
CA GLY A 68 -22.02 1.54 -12.16
C GLY A 68 -21.47 1.76 -13.56
N LYS A 69 -20.22 2.03 -13.70
CA LYS A 69 -19.56 2.16 -15.00
C LYS A 69 -19.06 0.81 -15.45
N LYS A 70 -19.23 0.51 -16.68
CA LYS A 70 -18.72 -0.73 -17.25
C LYS A 70 -18.03 -0.49 -18.55
#